data_8840bce764a93f4f18727fbbfb3271e8
#
_entry.id   8840bce764a93f4f18727fbbfb3271e8
#
_cell.length_a   1.000
_cell.length_b   1.000
_cell.length_c   1.000
_cell.angle_alpha   90.00
_cell.angle_beta   90.00
_cell.angle_gamma   90.00
#
_symmetry.space_group_name_H-M   'P 1'
#
loop_
_entity.id
_entity.type
_entity.pdbx_description
1 polymer ?
#
loop_
_entity_poly.entity_id
_entity_poly.type
_entity_poly.pdbx_seq_one_letter_code
_entity_poly.pdbx_strand_id
1 'polypeptide(L)'
;MDDLSILIARLGCPSTATRWWTMQELAVRLGESASKAVTEAALLRFLSSRKLEAEVVEALCVFWIAVQMNRYKASQKLAQSIPKPSILSDLLLESLGLQTETPITGLEEVTESFAIPQDFNGVQGADLPRIFHTTMVNLERDSGFPFVRQMAFEWSVNSNVYPDAPYQGDPWHFMRPLGDGFIGHISSRAAIRMISAYLRTLSVAEELWSMPSELAEEKTLLALPVHPTLALLRPLRPSWFPNRADFDGNHKEIDAAVHSLIEQAQTERPGDELIAFTSPIVISTERCVEVSVVRWEQITGGCIKDENLAEHLKDFWSSGQMLHGYAPEPLSTTTVLISPAFYSVVDESSRAWPLAMPIGMDRLGYLQHDLYPERLLLPIMPGYDLIEVIPRNGQLEVKSDNDVVADFYYWNAGWGPARPMQFDGNCGTALVSKGKAYRELPDVPNQDIRSFYFWRVRTLHRKGSYERFEETLSFGVVFV
;
A
#
# COMPACT_ATOMS: atom_id res chain seq x y z
N MET A 1 11.98 20.94 -24.48
CA MET A 1 10.91 20.10 -23.88
C MET A 1 10.47 20.87 -22.66
N ASP A 2 9.19 21.18 -22.55
CA ASP A 2 8.67 21.88 -21.38
C ASP A 2 8.47 20.93 -20.19
N ASP A 3 8.35 21.48 -18.98
CA ASP A 3 8.20 20.69 -17.76
C ASP A 3 6.98 19.77 -17.78
N LEU A 4 5.89 20.20 -18.43
CA LEU A 4 4.69 19.39 -18.54
C LEU A 4 4.91 18.14 -19.41
N SER A 5 5.63 18.31 -20.54
CA SER A 5 5.98 17.18 -21.41
C SER A 5 6.84 16.15 -20.69
N ILE A 6 7.74 16.60 -19.79
CA ILE A 6 8.57 15.73 -18.95
C ILE A 6 7.66 14.96 -17.96
N LEU A 7 6.74 15.64 -17.29
CA LEU A 7 5.83 15.01 -16.34
C LEU A 7 4.92 13.98 -17.03
N ILE A 8 4.35 14.30 -18.18
CA ILE A 8 3.54 13.34 -18.94
C ILE A 8 4.37 12.11 -19.36
N ALA A 9 5.60 12.30 -19.81
CA ALA A 9 6.48 11.19 -20.12
C ALA A 9 6.82 10.31 -18.91
N ARG A 10 6.92 10.89 -17.72
CA ARG A 10 7.20 10.17 -16.46
C ARG A 10 6.03 9.28 -16.00
N LEU A 11 4.80 9.51 -16.45
CA LEU A 11 3.69 8.57 -16.21
C LEU A 11 3.93 7.20 -16.86
N GLY A 12 4.73 7.13 -17.92
CA GLY A 12 5.18 5.88 -18.53
C GLY A 12 6.51 5.34 -17.99
N CYS A 13 7.03 5.90 -16.90
CA CYS A 13 8.30 5.45 -16.30
C CYS A 13 8.11 4.08 -15.64
N PRO A 14 9.10 3.16 -15.75
CA PRO A 14 9.04 1.88 -15.06
C PRO A 14 8.98 1.98 -13.54
N SER A 15 9.60 2.99 -12.94
CA SER A 15 9.60 3.18 -11.49
C SER A 15 8.22 3.55 -10.96
N THR A 16 7.67 2.71 -10.09
CA THR A 16 6.39 2.89 -9.41
C THR A 16 6.35 4.18 -8.60
N ALA A 17 7.39 4.46 -7.82
CA ALA A 17 7.51 5.69 -7.05
C ALA A 17 7.51 6.93 -7.96
N THR A 18 8.22 6.89 -9.11
CA THR A 18 8.24 7.99 -10.07
C THR A 18 6.85 8.24 -10.65
N ARG A 19 6.10 7.20 -11.02
CA ARG A 19 4.73 7.34 -11.51
C ARG A 19 3.82 7.93 -10.45
N TRP A 20 3.85 7.40 -9.24
CA TRP A 20 3.07 7.88 -8.11
C TRP A 20 3.28 9.38 -7.83
N TRP A 21 4.54 9.81 -7.67
CA TRP A 21 4.84 11.23 -7.45
C TRP A 21 4.41 12.11 -8.62
N THR A 22 4.57 11.62 -9.84
CA THR A 22 4.14 12.34 -11.04
C THR A 22 2.63 12.51 -11.09
N MET A 23 1.86 11.48 -10.67
CA MET A 23 0.41 11.57 -10.59
C MET A 23 -0.02 12.66 -9.61
N GLN A 24 0.61 12.75 -8.43
CA GLN A 24 0.32 13.80 -7.45
C GLN A 24 0.65 15.19 -7.99
N GLU A 25 1.80 15.37 -8.60
CA GLU A 25 2.21 16.66 -9.20
C GLU A 25 1.23 17.11 -10.29
N LEU A 26 0.83 16.21 -11.18
CA LEU A 26 -0.14 16.53 -12.24
C LEU A 26 -1.54 16.82 -11.66
N ALA A 27 -1.94 16.12 -10.62
CA ALA A 27 -3.19 16.39 -9.92
C ALA A 27 -3.20 17.81 -9.28
N VAL A 28 -2.08 18.23 -8.70
CA VAL A 28 -1.94 19.60 -8.19
C VAL A 28 -2.06 20.63 -9.33
N ARG A 29 -1.37 20.42 -10.46
CA ARG A 29 -1.41 21.31 -11.64
C ARG A 29 -2.80 21.41 -12.26
N LEU A 30 -3.61 20.37 -12.21
CA LEU A 30 -5.02 20.41 -12.61
C LEU A 30 -5.85 21.36 -11.73
N GLY A 31 -5.45 21.59 -10.49
CA GLY A 31 -6.09 22.52 -9.56
C GLY A 31 -5.66 23.98 -9.71
N GLU A 32 -4.56 24.25 -10.40
CA GLU A 32 -3.99 25.59 -10.53
C GLU A 32 -4.54 26.31 -11.76
N SER A 33 -5.13 27.49 -11.57
CA SER A 33 -5.77 28.24 -12.67
C SER A 33 -4.85 28.53 -13.85
N ALA A 34 -3.57 28.73 -13.60
CA ALA A 34 -2.57 29.06 -14.63
C ALA A 34 -2.18 27.84 -15.49
N SER A 35 -2.18 26.62 -14.94
CA SER A 35 -1.72 25.40 -15.61
C SER A 35 -2.85 24.45 -16.02
N LYS A 36 -4.03 24.61 -15.43
CA LYS A 36 -5.18 23.69 -15.56
C LYS A 36 -5.48 23.29 -17.01
N ALA A 37 -5.75 24.26 -17.86
CA ALA A 37 -6.23 23.97 -19.23
C ALA A 37 -5.20 23.22 -20.07
N VAL A 38 -3.92 23.56 -19.93
CA VAL A 38 -2.82 22.94 -20.68
C VAL A 38 -2.55 21.52 -20.14
N THR A 39 -2.58 21.37 -18.81
CA THR A 39 -2.41 20.07 -18.14
C THR A 39 -3.55 19.12 -18.49
N GLU A 40 -4.81 19.58 -18.41
CA GLU A 40 -5.99 18.78 -18.78
C GLU A 40 -5.89 18.32 -20.24
N ALA A 41 -5.61 19.23 -21.18
CA ALA A 41 -5.47 18.88 -22.58
C ALA A 41 -4.33 17.87 -22.85
N ALA A 42 -3.23 17.98 -22.13
CA ALA A 42 -2.10 17.04 -22.24
C ALA A 42 -2.48 15.66 -21.68
N LEU A 43 -3.15 15.60 -20.52
CA LEU A 43 -3.60 14.36 -19.88
C LEU A 43 -4.69 13.67 -20.71
N LEU A 44 -5.66 14.39 -21.29
CA LEU A 44 -6.66 13.79 -22.16
C LEU A 44 -6.02 13.18 -23.42
N ARG A 45 -5.04 13.84 -24.02
CA ARG A 45 -4.27 13.26 -25.15
C ARG A 45 -3.46 12.04 -24.72
N PHE A 46 -2.85 12.09 -23.53
CA PHE A 46 -2.15 10.94 -22.97
C PHE A 46 -3.11 9.77 -22.76
N LEU A 47 -4.23 9.99 -22.10
CA LEU A 47 -5.27 9.00 -21.85
C LEU A 47 -5.76 8.35 -23.16
N SER A 48 -6.16 9.15 -24.15
CA SER A 48 -6.68 8.62 -25.42
C SER A 48 -5.65 7.83 -26.25
N SER A 49 -4.37 7.93 -25.91
CA SER A 49 -3.29 7.15 -26.53
C SER A 49 -2.98 5.82 -25.82
N ARG A 50 -3.63 5.53 -24.70
CA ARG A 50 -3.37 4.31 -23.94
C ARG A 50 -3.88 3.08 -24.68
N LYS A 51 -3.19 1.97 -24.51
CA LYS A 51 -3.48 0.73 -25.25
C LYS A 51 -4.04 -0.37 -24.36
N LEU A 52 -3.87 -0.22 -23.05
CA LEU A 52 -4.23 -1.21 -22.05
C LEU A 52 -5.10 -0.59 -20.95
N GLU A 53 -5.98 -1.39 -20.38
CA GLU A 53 -6.93 -1.01 -19.34
C GLU A 53 -6.21 -0.46 -18.08
N ALA A 54 -5.12 -1.09 -17.65
CA ALA A 54 -4.34 -0.63 -16.51
C ALA A 54 -3.70 0.75 -16.74
N GLU A 55 -3.24 1.04 -17.96
CA GLU A 55 -2.71 2.37 -18.30
C GLU A 55 -3.81 3.44 -18.26
N VAL A 56 -5.03 3.09 -18.67
CA VAL A 56 -6.20 3.97 -18.58
C VAL A 56 -6.54 4.27 -17.13
N VAL A 57 -6.59 3.25 -16.29
CA VAL A 57 -6.87 3.39 -14.87
C VAL A 57 -5.83 4.27 -14.17
N GLU A 58 -4.53 4.08 -14.44
CA GLU A 58 -3.50 4.95 -13.90
C GLU A 58 -3.67 6.41 -14.31
N ALA A 59 -4.01 6.67 -15.56
CA ALA A 59 -4.27 8.04 -16.04
C ALA A 59 -5.51 8.65 -15.40
N LEU A 60 -6.59 7.87 -15.21
CA LEU A 60 -7.81 8.33 -14.54
C LEU A 60 -7.57 8.68 -13.08
N CYS A 61 -6.69 7.95 -12.39
CA CYS A 61 -6.34 8.24 -11.01
C CYS A 61 -5.73 9.64 -10.81
N VAL A 62 -5.08 10.22 -11.83
CA VAL A 62 -4.60 11.61 -11.77
C VAL A 62 -5.78 12.59 -11.62
N PHE A 63 -6.83 12.40 -12.41
CA PHE A 63 -8.03 13.23 -12.34
C PHE A 63 -8.79 12.98 -11.03
N TRP A 64 -8.87 11.71 -10.63
CA TRP A 64 -9.52 11.32 -9.39
C TRP A 64 -8.85 12.00 -8.17
N ILE A 65 -7.53 11.96 -8.05
CA ILE A 65 -6.77 12.64 -6.98
C ILE A 65 -7.07 14.16 -7.00
N ALA A 66 -7.07 14.80 -8.17
CA ALA A 66 -7.34 16.23 -8.29
C ALA A 66 -8.76 16.60 -7.81
N VAL A 67 -9.76 15.77 -8.10
CA VAL A 67 -11.15 15.94 -7.64
C VAL A 67 -11.23 15.74 -6.12
N GLN A 68 -10.61 14.68 -5.58
CA GLN A 68 -10.62 14.41 -4.15
C GLN A 68 -9.92 15.51 -3.33
N MET A 69 -8.93 16.18 -3.92
CA MET A 69 -8.32 17.37 -3.33
C MET A 69 -9.23 18.61 -3.36
N ASN A 70 -10.46 18.52 -3.88
CA ASN A 70 -11.38 19.64 -4.13
C ASN A 70 -10.77 20.78 -4.98
N ARG A 71 -9.86 20.44 -5.89
CA ARG A 71 -9.15 21.42 -6.74
C ARG A 71 -9.56 21.39 -8.20
N TYR A 72 -10.24 20.32 -8.62
CA TYR A 72 -10.63 20.10 -9.99
C TYR A 72 -12.06 19.55 -10.05
N LYS A 73 -12.79 19.88 -11.11
CA LYS A 73 -14.08 19.29 -11.45
C LYS A 73 -13.93 18.60 -12.81
N ALA A 74 -14.14 17.31 -12.82
CA ALA A 74 -14.09 16.53 -14.05
C ALA A 74 -15.21 16.92 -15.03
N SER A 75 -14.93 16.80 -16.32
CA SER A 75 -15.90 17.05 -17.40
C SER A 75 -16.14 15.78 -18.21
N GLN A 76 -17.28 15.70 -18.92
CA GLN A 76 -17.64 14.54 -19.73
C GLN A 76 -16.62 14.23 -20.83
N LYS A 77 -15.77 15.17 -21.23
CA LYS A 77 -14.65 14.94 -22.13
C LYS A 77 -13.69 13.85 -21.64
N LEU A 78 -13.59 13.67 -20.30
CA LEU A 78 -12.77 12.63 -19.73
C LEU A 78 -13.31 11.23 -20.09
N ALA A 79 -14.61 11.00 -19.91
CA ALA A 79 -15.25 9.74 -20.27
C ALA A 79 -15.13 9.44 -21.77
N GLN A 80 -15.29 10.48 -22.63
CA GLN A 80 -15.13 10.38 -24.08
C GLN A 80 -13.70 10.06 -24.54
N SER A 81 -12.72 10.28 -23.68
CA SER A 81 -11.30 10.08 -23.99
C SER A 81 -10.79 8.67 -23.63
N ILE A 82 -11.63 7.79 -23.09
CA ILE A 82 -11.24 6.45 -22.68
C ILE A 82 -11.21 5.51 -23.88
N PRO A 83 -10.03 4.98 -24.28
CA PRO A 83 -9.89 4.10 -25.43
C PRO A 83 -10.08 2.62 -25.07
N LYS A 84 -9.89 2.24 -23.80
CA LYS A 84 -9.94 0.88 -23.27
C LYS A 84 -10.67 0.88 -21.92
N PRO A 85 -12.02 0.80 -21.96
CA PRO A 85 -12.82 0.75 -20.74
C PRO A 85 -12.67 -0.58 -20.00
N SER A 86 -12.91 -0.55 -18.71
CA SER A 86 -12.97 -1.68 -17.80
C SER A 86 -13.92 -1.37 -16.65
N ILE A 87 -14.38 -2.36 -15.92
CA ILE A 87 -15.21 -2.17 -14.71
C ILE A 87 -14.57 -1.12 -13.78
N LEU A 88 -13.25 -1.17 -13.58
CA LEU A 88 -12.54 -0.22 -12.73
C LEU A 88 -12.53 1.21 -13.29
N SER A 89 -12.42 1.37 -14.62
CA SER A 89 -12.52 2.71 -15.23
C SER A 89 -13.91 3.30 -15.07
N ASP A 90 -14.94 2.47 -15.12
CA ASP A 90 -16.34 2.87 -14.98
C ASP A 90 -16.63 3.29 -13.53
N LEU A 91 -16.16 2.53 -12.54
CA LEU A 91 -16.22 2.91 -11.12
C LEU A 91 -15.50 4.24 -10.85
N LEU A 92 -14.33 4.46 -11.47
CA LEU A 92 -13.60 5.73 -11.33
C LEU A 92 -14.39 6.89 -11.95
N LEU A 93 -15.01 6.71 -13.12
CA LEU A 93 -15.86 7.74 -13.74
C LEU A 93 -17.09 8.04 -12.88
N GLU A 94 -17.76 7.03 -12.36
CA GLU A 94 -18.90 7.19 -11.46
C GLU A 94 -18.52 7.98 -10.21
N SER A 95 -17.38 7.67 -9.59
CA SER A 95 -16.85 8.40 -8.43
C SER A 95 -16.54 9.88 -8.75
N LEU A 96 -16.28 10.20 -10.02
CA LEU A 96 -16.09 11.55 -10.52
C LEU A 96 -17.42 12.24 -10.91
N GLY A 97 -18.55 11.57 -10.74
CA GLY A 97 -19.88 12.04 -11.16
C GLY A 97 -20.08 12.07 -12.69
N LEU A 98 -19.35 11.22 -13.43
CA LEU A 98 -19.43 11.10 -14.88
C LEU A 98 -20.12 9.80 -15.28
N GLN A 99 -20.72 9.79 -16.47
CA GLN A 99 -21.31 8.59 -17.04
C GLN A 99 -20.34 7.94 -18.03
N THR A 100 -20.28 6.62 -18.01
CA THR A 100 -19.55 5.84 -19.01
C THR A 100 -20.22 6.00 -20.38
N GLU A 101 -19.45 6.32 -21.40
CA GLU A 101 -19.93 6.47 -22.77
C GLU A 101 -19.46 5.34 -23.69
N THR A 102 -18.36 4.70 -23.35
CA THR A 102 -17.75 3.66 -24.17
C THR A 102 -18.00 2.29 -23.53
N PRO A 103 -18.75 1.40 -24.18
CA PRO A 103 -18.98 0.06 -23.66
C PRO A 103 -17.70 -0.80 -23.73
N ILE A 104 -17.57 -1.74 -22.81
CA ILE A 104 -16.53 -2.76 -22.88
C ILE A 104 -16.86 -3.68 -24.06
N THR A 105 -15.94 -3.82 -25.00
CA THR A 105 -16.17 -4.57 -26.25
C THR A 105 -15.04 -5.57 -26.53
N GLY A 106 -15.31 -6.51 -27.45
CA GLY A 106 -14.33 -7.50 -27.86
C GLY A 106 -13.96 -8.47 -26.75
N LEU A 107 -14.93 -8.79 -25.89
CA LEU A 107 -14.78 -9.84 -24.89
C LEU A 107 -14.97 -11.20 -25.56
N GLU A 108 -14.04 -12.10 -25.35
CA GLU A 108 -14.06 -13.45 -25.89
C GLU A 108 -13.77 -14.46 -24.80
N GLU A 109 -14.51 -15.52 -24.79
CA GLU A 109 -14.27 -16.64 -23.88
C GLU A 109 -13.11 -17.50 -24.38
N VAL A 110 -12.19 -17.83 -23.50
CA VAL A 110 -11.04 -18.68 -23.84
C VAL A 110 -11.49 -20.09 -24.23
N THR A 111 -10.93 -20.60 -25.31
CA THR A 111 -11.22 -21.96 -25.77
C THR A 111 -10.49 -23.01 -24.91
N GLU A 112 -11.05 -24.21 -24.82
CA GLU A 112 -10.41 -25.34 -24.12
C GLU A 112 -9.04 -25.69 -24.70
N SER A 113 -8.84 -25.47 -26.00
CA SER A 113 -7.59 -25.75 -26.70
C SER A 113 -6.47 -24.75 -26.44
N PHE A 114 -6.76 -23.60 -25.79
CA PHE A 114 -5.75 -22.59 -25.50
C PHE A 114 -4.76 -23.12 -24.46
N ALA A 115 -3.47 -23.15 -24.83
CA ALA A 115 -2.39 -23.51 -23.92
C ALA A 115 -1.83 -22.27 -23.23
N ILE A 116 -1.74 -22.31 -21.91
CA ILE A 116 -1.14 -21.22 -21.11
C ILE A 116 0.33 -21.06 -21.50
N PRO A 117 0.78 -19.88 -21.94
CA PRO A 117 2.18 -19.63 -22.27
C PRO A 117 3.11 -19.81 -21.06
N GLN A 118 4.31 -20.33 -21.30
CA GLN A 118 5.27 -20.59 -20.22
C GLN A 118 5.75 -19.30 -19.54
N ASP A 119 5.92 -18.22 -20.27
CA ASP A 119 6.34 -16.91 -19.79
C ASP A 119 5.26 -16.20 -18.94
N PHE A 120 3.98 -16.53 -19.14
CA PHE A 120 2.91 -16.09 -18.25
C PHE A 120 3.18 -16.49 -16.80
N ASN A 121 3.58 -17.74 -16.55
CA ASN A 121 3.91 -18.23 -15.21
C ASN A 121 5.15 -17.53 -14.62
N GLY A 122 6.13 -17.18 -15.44
CA GLY A 122 7.31 -16.43 -15.03
C GLY A 122 6.97 -15.01 -14.56
N VAL A 123 6.07 -14.34 -15.26
CA VAL A 123 5.60 -13.00 -14.87
C VAL A 123 4.86 -13.03 -13.53
N GLN A 124 3.98 -14.02 -13.32
CA GLN A 124 3.25 -14.16 -12.05
C GLN A 124 4.19 -14.31 -10.85
N GLY A 125 5.32 -14.98 -11.02
CA GLY A 125 6.27 -15.25 -9.94
C GLY A 125 7.21 -14.09 -9.61
N ALA A 126 7.51 -13.23 -10.58
CA ALA A 126 8.59 -12.24 -10.49
C ALA A 126 8.13 -10.78 -10.47
N ASP A 127 7.09 -10.43 -11.22
CA ASP A 127 6.77 -9.06 -11.56
C ASP A 127 5.44 -8.54 -11.01
N LEU A 128 4.63 -9.40 -10.39
CA LEU A 128 3.26 -9.05 -10.01
C LEU A 128 2.95 -9.50 -8.57
N PRO A 129 2.24 -8.70 -7.78
CA PRO A 129 1.70 -9.16 -6.49
C PRO A 129 0.87 -10.43 -6.67
N ARG A 130 1.09 -11.40 -5.80
CA ARG A 130 0.40 -12.69 -5.87
C ARG A 130 -1.12 -12.60 -5.78
N ILE A 131 -1.64 -11.49 -5.27
CA ILE A 131 -3.07 -11.28 -5.07
C ILE A 131 -3.87 -11.48 -6.36
N PHE A 132 -3.40 -10.99 -7.50
CA PHE A 132 -4.10 -11.12 -8.78
C PHE A 132 -4.26 -12.59 -9.18
N HIS A 133 -3.18 -13.34 -9.15
CA HIS A 133 -3.23 -14.77 -9.47
C HIS A 133 -4.02 -15.56 -8.42
N THR A 134 -3.81 -15.30 -7.14
CA THR A 134 -4.55 -15.98 -6.06
C THR A 134 -6.05 -15.72 -6.15
N THR A 135 -6.46 -14.50 -6.52
CA THR A 135 -7.88 -14.16 -6.75
C THR A 135 -8.45 -15.00 -7.90
N MET A 136 -7.74 -15.11 -9.04
CA MET A 136 -8.20 -15.93 -10.17
C MET A 136 -8.32 -17.41 -9.80
N VAL A 137 -7.33 -17.95 -9.07
CA VAL A 137 -7.37 -19.36 -8.60
C VAL A 137 -8.55 -19.60 -7.65
N ASN A 138 -8.83 -18.66 -6.75
CA ASN A 138 -9.96 -18.79 -5.83
C ASN A 138 -11.31 -18.71 -6.58
N LEU A 139 -11.47 -17.76 -7.49
CA LEU A 139 -12.67 -17.64 -8.32
C LEU A 139 -12.89 -18.89 -9.20
N GLU A 140 -11.82 -19.43 -9.79
CA GLU A 140 -11.87 -20.68 -10.55
C GLU A 140 -12.34 -21.85 -9.68
N ARG A 141 -11.74 -22.01 -8.49
CA ARG A 141 -12.12 -23.07 -7.55
C ARG A 141 -13.59 -22.96 -7.11
N ASP A 142 -14.06 -21.75 -6.84
CA ASP A 142 -15.37 -21.52 -6.24
C ASP A 142 -16.50 -21.57 -7.28
N SER A 143 -16.21 -21.22 -8.55
CA SER A 143 -17.21 -21.15 -9.62
C SER A 143 -17.11 -22.26 -10.67
N GLY A 144 -15.92 -22.85 -10.85
CA GLY A 144 -15.63 -23.82 -11.91
C GLY A 144 -15.32 -23.20 -13.28
N PHE A 145 -15.40 -21.87 -13.46
CA PHE A 145 -15.00 -21.18 -14.69
C PHE A 145 -13.48 -21.06 -14.81
N PRO A 146 -12.88 -21.05 -16.02
CA PRO A 146 -11.44 -21.12 -16.24
C PRO A 146 -10.73 -19.77 -16.08
N PHE A 147 -10.83 -19.11 -14.93
CA PHE A 147 -10.31 -17.77 -14.70
C PHE A 147 -8.80 -17.63 -14.96
N VAL A 148 -8.00 -18.58 -14.54
CA VAL A 148 -6.53 -18.55 -14.75
C VAL A 148 -6.21 -18.65 -16.23
N ARG A 149 -6.91 -19.54 -16.95
CA ARG A 149 -6.73 -19.73 -18.41
C ARG A 149 -7.20 -18.50 -19.18
N GLN A 150 -8.34 -17.90 -18.78
CA GLN A 150 -8.83 -16.66 -19.37
C GLN A 150 -7.82 -15.51 -19.18
N MET A 151 -7.30 -15.34 -17.98
CA MET A 151 -6.30 -14.32 -17.71
C MET A 151 -5.02 -14.51 -18.54
N ALA A 152 -4.59 -15.76 -18.74
CA ALA A 152 -3.47 -16.07 -19.62
C ALA A 152 -3.76 -15.77 -21.11
N PHE A 153 -5.00 -16.01 -21.55
CA PHE A 153 -5.46 -15.66 -22.90
C PHE A 153 -5.43 -14.14 -23.10
N GLU A 154 -6.04 -13.38 -22.22
CA GLU A 154 -6.06 -11.91 -22.29
C GLU A 154 -4.64 -11.32 -22.25
N TRP A 155 -3.75 -11.90 -21.42
CA TRP A 155 -2.35 -11.49 -21.38
C TRP A 155 -1.63 -11.74 -22.72
N SER A 156 -1.92 -12.85 -23.39
CA SER A 156 -1.39 -13.15 -24.72
C SER A 156 -1.89 -12.16 -25.76
N VAL A 157 -3.17 -11.81 -25.73
CA VAL A 157 -3.76 -10.77 -26.61
C VAL A 157 -3.08 -9.43 -26.36
N ASN A 158 -2.91 -9.04 -25.10
CA ASN A 158 -2.24 -7.81 -24.71
C ASN A 158 -0.77 -7.77 -25.16
N SER A 159 -0.10 -8.91 -25.22
CA SER A 159 1.29 -9.01 -25.69
C SER A 159 1.46 -8.61 -27.14
N ASN A 160 0.46 -8.85 -27.97
CA ASN A 160 0.45 -8.44 -29.38
C ASN A 160 0.23 -6.92 -29.54
N VAL A 161 -0.58 -6.32 -28.68
CA VAL A 161 -0.92 -4.88 -28.73
C VAL A 161 0.15 -4.02 -28.08
N TYR A 162 0.76 -4.53 -27.02
CA TYR A 162 1.75 -3.84 -26.19
C TYR A 162 2.97 -4.74 -25.96
N PRO A 163 3.78 -4.99 -27.01
CA PRO A 163 4.92 -5.89 -26.93
C PRO A 163 6.01 -5.35 -25.99
N ASP A 164 6.94 -6.20 -25.65
CA ASP A 164 8.13 -5.80 -24.91
C ASP A 164 8.91 -4.70 -25.65
N ALA A 165 9.74 -3.96 -24.91
CA ALA A 165 10.58 -2.95 -25.51
C ALA A 165 11.53 -3.60 -26.53
N PRO A 166 11.82 -2.93 -27.67
CA PRO A 166 12.59 -3.51 -28.76
C PRO A 166 14.06 -3.83 -28.42
N TYR A 167 14.54 -3.39 -27.30
CA TYR A 167 15.85 -3.77 -26.75
C TYR A 167 15.61 -4.57 -25.46
N GLN A 168 16.47 -5.51 -25.17
CA GLN A 168 16.41 -6.32 -23.95
C GLN A 168 16.74 -5.50 -22.67
N GLY A 169 16.24 -4.31 -22.61
CA GLY A 169 16.36 -3.39 -21.50
C GLY A 169 15.08 -3.37 -20.70
N ASP A 170 14.53 -4.53 -20.33
CA ASP A 170 13.51 -4.56 -19.31
C ASP A 170 14.10 -3.88 -18.06
N PRO A 171 13.45 -2.83 -17.54
CA PRO A 171 13.92 -2.15 -16.33
C PRO A 171 14.23 -3.09 -15.19
N TRP A 172 13.54 -4.22 -15.12
CA TRP A 172 13.82 -5.32 -14.21
C TRP A 172 15.31 -5.73 -14.24
N HIS A 173 15.92 -5.80 -15.40
CA HIS A 173 17.33 -6.19 -15.52
C HIS A 173 18.28 -5.16 -14.89
N PHE A 174 17.94 -3.88 -14.97
CA PHE A 174 18.69 -2.80 -14.31
C PHE A 174 18.35 -2.64 -12.84
N MET A 175 17.16 -3.04 -12.43
CA MET A 175 16.66 -2.87 -11.07
C MET A 175 16.90 -4.09 -10.18
N ARG A 176 17.13 -5.27 -10.78
CA ARG A 176 17.46 -6.51 -10.07
C ARG A 176 18.67 -6.39 -9.12
N PRO A 177 19.73 -5.63 -9.42
CA PRO A 177 20.83 -5.39 -8.48
C PRO A 177 20.43 -4.58 -7.24
N LEU A 178 19.26 -3.92 -7.26
CA LEU A 178 18.80 -3.09 -6.17
C LEU A 178 18.16 -3.88 -5.02
N GLY A 179 18.07 -5.20 -5.16
CA GLY A 179 17.62 -6.11 -4.11
C GLY A 179 16.14 -6.47 -4.19
N ASP A 180 15.83 -7.71 -3.80
CA ASP A 180 14.45 -8.18 -3.69
C ASP A 180 13.77 -7.45 -2.52
N GLY A 181 12.68 -6.74 -2.78
CA GLY A 181 11.83 -6.14 -1.76
C GLY A 181 11.88 -4.62 -1.62
N PHE A 182 12.78 -3.91 -2.34
CA PHE A 182 12.85 -2.45 -2.29
C PHE A 182 12.29 -1.74 -3.52
N ILE A 183 11.87 -2.49 -4.53
CA ILE A 183 11.37 -1.92 -5.77
C ILE A 183 10.10 -2.65 -6.13
N GLY A 184 9.06 -1.88 -6.43
CA GLY A 184 7.79 -2.40 -6.87
C GLY A 184 7.96 -3.37 -8.03
N HIS A 185 7.47 -4.55 -7.85
CA HIS A 185 7.52 -5.61 -8.84
C HIS A 185 6.76 -5.25 -10.14
N ILE A 186 6.05 -4.12 -10.15
CA ILE A 186 5.19 -3.69 -11.27
C ILE A 186 5.88 -2.59 -12.08
N SER A 187 7.10 -2.83 -12.49
CA SER A 187 7.83 -1.90 -13.34
C SER A 187 7.91 -2.32 -14.79
N SER A 188 7.60 -3.57 -15.10
CA SER A 188 7.71 -4.11 -16.45
C SER A 188 6.44 -3.92 -17.28
N ARG A 189 6.60 -3.92 -18.61
CA ARG A 189 5.45 -3.97 -19.52
C ARG A 189 4.65 -5.25 -19.36
N ALA A 190 5.31 -6.34 -19.00
CA ALA A 190 4.68 -7.62 -18.72
C ALA A 190 3.69 -7.51 -17.56
N ALA A 191 4.06 -6.81 -16.47
CA ALA A 191 3.19 -6.57 -15.33
C ALA A 191 1.95 -5.73 -15.71
N ILE A 192 2.11 -4.66 -16.48
CA ILE A 192 0.98 -3.84 -16.96
C ILE A 192 0.03 -4.65 -17.84
N ARG A 193 0.56 -5.52 -18.72
CA ARG A 193 -0.26 -6.45 -19.52
C ARG A 193 -1.04 -7.42 -18.64
N MET A 194 -0.42 -7.87 -17.55
CA MET A 194 -1.03 -8.82 -16.60
C MET A 194 -2.18 -8.17 -15.83
N ILE A 195 -1.98 -6.95 -15.31
CA ILE A 195 -3.05 -6.21 -14.63
C ILE A 195 -4.22 -5.95 -15.58
N SER A 196 -3.93 -5.59 -16.84
CA SER A 196 -4.97 -5.41 -17.87
C SER A 196 -5.68 -6.71 -18.18
N ALA A 197 -4.96 -7.83 -18.26
CA ALA A 197 -5.55 -9.16 -18.43
C ALA A 197 -6.45 -9.54 -17.26
N TYR A 198 -6.04 -9.22 -16.04
CA TYR A 198 -6.87 -9.40 -14.85
C TYR A 198 -8.18 -8.62 -14.93
N LEU A 199 -8.13 -7.33 -15.28
CA LEU A 199 -9.31 -6.49 -15.44
C LEU A 199 -10.24 -7.01 -16.55
N ARG A 200 -9.69 -7.41 -17.70
CA ARG A 200 -10.49 -7.98 -18.80
C ARG A 200 -11.12 -9.32 -18.42
N THR A 201 -10.40 -10.17 -17.69
CA THR A 201 -10.96 -11.44 -17.22
C THR A 201 -12.17 -11.24 -16.33
N LEU A 202 -12.16 -10.22 -15.45
CA LEU A 202 -13.32 -9.87 -14.63
C LEU A 202 -14.49 -9.37 -15.50
N SER A 203 -14.22 -8.59 -16.56
CA SER A 203 -15.25 -8.17 -17.51
C SER A 203 -15.84 -9.35 -18.29
N VAL A 204 -15.02 -10.33 -18.70
CA VAL A 204 -15.51 -11.58 -19.29
C VAL A 204 -16.39 -12.35 -18.32
N ALA A 205 -15.97 -12.43 -17.04
CA ALA A 205 -16.73 -13.16 -16.03
C ALA A 205 -18.10 -12.53 -15.75
N GLU A 206 -18.17 -11.21 -15.69
CA GLU A 206 -19.42 -10.48 -15.51
C GLU A 206 -20.34 -10.64 -16.71
N GLU A 207 -19.86 -10.35 -17.92
CA GLU A 207 -20.67 -10.28 -19.14
C GLU A 207 -21.02 -11.66 -19.71
N LEU A 208 -20.08 -12.63 -19.67
CA LEU A 208 -20.28 -13.93 -20.35
C LEU A 208 -20.53 -15.09 -19.36
N TRP A 209 -20.04 -15.00 -18.15
CA TRP A 209 -20.20 -16.06 -17.13
C TRP A 209 -21.23 -15.72 -16.05
N SER A 210 -21.92 -14.58 -16.18
CA SER A 210 -22.93 -14.13 -15.21
C SER A 210 -22.39 -13.99 -13.78
N MET A 211 -21.15 -13.57 -13.62
CA MET A 211 -20.60 -13.19 -12.34
C MET A 211 -21.41 -11.99 -11.78
N PRO A 212 -21.83 -12.00 -10.52
CA PRO A 212 -22.52 -10.85 -9.93
C PRO A 212 -21.69 -9.58 -10.04
N SER A 213 -22.29 -8.45 -10.47
CA SER A 213 -21.60 -7.17 -10.68
C SER A 213 -20.90 -6.70 -9.42
N GLU A 214 -21.54 -6.82 -8.25
CA GLU A 214 -20.96 -6.43 -6.97
C GLU A 214 -19.65 -7.20 -6.65
N LEU A 215 -19.61 -8.49 -7.02
CA LEU A 215 -18.41 -9.30 -6.84
C LEU A 215 -17.32 -8.92 -7.85
N ALA A 216 -17.69 -8.65 -9.11
CA ALA A 216 -16.76 -8.19 -10.14
C ALA A 216 -16.14 -6.83 -9.76
N GLU A 217 -16.94 -5.90 -9.28
CA GLU A 217 -16.52 -4.60 -8.77
C GLU A 217 -15.55 -4.74 -7.58
N GLU A 218 -15.92 -5.56 -6.57
CA GLU A 218 -15.06 -5.83 -5.41
C GLU A 218 -13.66 -6.35 -5.83
N LYS A 219 -13.63 -7.33 -6.73
CA LYS A 219 -12.35 -7.90 -7.17
C LYS A 219 -11.56 -6.93 -8.05
N THR A 220 -12.24 -6.12 -8.85
CA THR A 220 -11.62 -5.09 -9.69
C THR A 220 -10.87 -4.03 -8.88
N LEU A 221 -11.35 -3.67 -7.68
CA LEU A 221 -10.71 -2.71 -6.80
C LEU A 221 -9.30 -3.14 -6.33
N LEU A 222 -8.97 -4.43 -6.37
CA LEU A 222 -7.60 -4.91 -6.12
C LEU A 222 -6.58 -4.38 -7.15
N ALA A 223 -7.05 -3.98 -8.33
CA ALA A 223 -6.21 -3.42 -9.39
C ALA A 223 -6.09 -1.88 -9.34
N LEU A 224 -6.57 -1.23 -8.28
CA LEU A 224 -6.31 0.20 -8.08
C LEU A 224 -4.81 0.45 -7.93
N PRO A 225 -4.24 1.39 -8.69
CA PRO A 225 -2.82 1.72 -8.59
C PRO A 225 -2.47 2.44 -7.29
N VAL A 226 -3.44 3.10 -6.66
CA VAL A 226 -3.27 3.88 -5.43
C VAL A 226 -4.40 3.57 -4.45
N HIS A 227 -4.07 3.45 -3.19
CA HIS A 227 -5.09 3.29 -2.15
C HIS A 227 -5.82 4.63 -1.94
N PRO A 228 -7.15 4.70 -2.01
CA PRO A 228 -7.89 5.96 -1.96
C PRO A 228 -7.56 6.82 -0.72
N THR A 229 -7.55 6.23 0.46
CA THR A 229 -7.20 6.93 1.71
C THR A 229 -5.79 7.50 1.68
N LEU A 230 -4.82 6.71 1.16
CA LEU A 230 -3.41 7.06 1.18
C LEU A 230 -3.01 7.99 0.03
N ALA A 231 -3.82 8.07 -1.04
CA ALA A 231 -3.55 8.91 -2.19
C ALA A 231 -3.52 10.41 -1.87
N LEU A 232 -4.17 10.81 -0.79
CA LEU A 232 -4.30 12.22 -0.38
C LEU A 232 -3.31 12.62 0.72
N LEU A 233 -2.48 11.70 1.19
CA LEU A 233 -1.51 11.97 2.24
C LEU A 233 -0.44 12.97 1.78
N ARG A 234 -0.13 13.93 2.67
CA ARG A 234 1.04 14.80 2.56
C ARG A 234 2.06 14.38 3.61
N PRO A 235 3.32 14.19 3.22
CA PRO A 235 4.34 13.80 4.17
C PRO A 235 4.49 14.85 5.27
N LEU A 236 4.42 14.41 6.52
CA LEU A 236 4.66 15.23 7.70
C LEU A 236 5.47 14.42 8.70
N ARG A 237 6.76 14.74 8.81
CA ARG A 237 7.64 14.14 9.81
C ARG A 237 7.51 14.88 11.13
N PRO A 238 7.26 14.19 12.24
CA PRO A 238 7.28 14.82 13.57
C PRO A 238 8.68 15.33 13.93
N SER A 239 8.75 16.48 14.59
CA SER A 239 10.02 17.09 15.02
C SER A 239 10.79 16.24 16.04
N TRP A 240 10.07 15.49 16.84
CA TRP A 240 10.63 14.60 17.88
C TRP A 240 11.21 13.29 17.32
N PHE A 241 11.00 13.03 16.05
CA PHE A 241 11.45 11.79 15.44
C PHE A 241 12.99 11.78 15.32
N PRO A 242 13.67 10.72 15.80
CA PRO A 242 15.13 10.66 15.78
C PRO A 242 15.69 10.68 14.34
N ASN A 243 16.71 11.50 14.14
CA ASN A 243 17.37 11.65 12.85
C ASN A 243 18.40 10.55 12.54
N ARG A 244 18.78 9.76 13.53
CA ARG A 244 19.87 8.78 13.45
C ARG A 244 19.49 7.43 14.03
N ALA A 245 20.27 6.49 13.67
CA ALA A 245 20.24 5.09 13.90
C ALA A 245 20.71 4.68 15.30
N ASP A 246 20.10 5.19 16.33
CA ASP A 246 20.28 4.65 17.69
C ASP A 246 19.78 3.20 17.79
N PHE A 247 19.11 2.75 16.73
CA PHE A 247 18.66 1.37 16.56
C PHE A 247 19.69 0.45 15.88
N ASP A 248 20.89 0.95 15.57
CA ASP A 248 21.98 0.16 14.99
C ASP A 248 22.93 -0.35 16.06
N GLY A 249 22.46 -1.20 16.93
CA GLY A 249 23.24 -1.69 18.05
C GLY A 249 22.94 -3.13 18.44
N ASN A 250 23.49 -3.54 19.56
CA ASN A 250 23.09 -4.77 20.21
C ASN A 250 21.72 -4.61 20.91
N HIS A 251 21.17 -5.71 21.38
CA HIS A 251 19.84 -5.74 22.00
C HIS A 251 19.63 -4.68 23.08
N LYS A 252 20.62 -4.45 23.97
CA LYS A 252 20.52 -3.46 25.05
C LYS A 252 20.53 -2.03 24.53
N GLU A 253 21.29 -1.79 23.47
CA GLU A 253 21.34 -0.46 22.81
C GLU A 253 20.04 -0.16 22.10
N ILE A 254 19.40 -1.17 21.49
CA ILE A 254 18.09 -1.04 20.87
C ILE A 254 17.02 -0.80 21.94
N ASP A 255 17.02 -1.54 23.07
CA ASP A 255 16.11 -1.29 24.19
C ASP A 255 16.22 0.15 24.70
N ALA A 256 17.45 0.65 24.85
CA ALA A 256 17.69 2.04 25.27
C ALA A 256 17.17 3.05 24.23
N ALA A 257 17.33 2.76 22.94
CA ALA A 257 16.82 3.60 21.87
C ALA A 257 15.28 3.63 21.84
N VAL A 258 14.62 2.50 22.11
CA VAL A 258 13.15 2.44 22.26
C VAL A 258 12.68 3.28 23.44
N HIS A 259 13.32 3.16 24.60
CA HIS A 259 13.01 4.02 25.75
C HIS A 259 13.18 5.51 25.42
N SER A 260 14.29 5.90 24.79
CA SER A 260 14.54 7.28 24.39
C SER A 260 13.47 7.80 23.42
N LEU A 261 13.01 6.99 22.49
CA LEU A 261 11.92 7.34 21.58
C LEU A 261 10.61 7.62 22.32
N ILE A 262 10.27 6.78 23.29
CA ILE A 262 9.07 6.92 24.12
C ILE A 262 9.15 8.21 24.93
N GLU A 263 10.28 8.44 25.62
CA GLU A 263 10.49 9.65 26.42
C GLU A 263 10.42 10.94 25.59
N GLN A 264 11.00 10.91 24.38
CA GLN A 264 10.91 12.04 23.44
C GLN A 264 9.46 12.30 23.02
N ALA A 265 8.72 11.27 22.66
CA ALA A 265 7.32 11.41 22.29
C ALA A 265 6.47 11.97 23.45
N GLN A 266 6.69 11.50 24.68
CA GLN A 266 6.00 12.00 25.89
C GLN A 266 6.37 13.45 26.21
N THR A 267 7.64 13.83 25.99
CA THR A 267 8.11 15.20 26.22
C THR A 267 7.49 16.19 25.26
N GLU A 268 7.41 15.84 23.99
CA GLU A 268 6.84 16.69 22.93
C GLU A 268 5.30 16.69 22.96
N ARG A 269 4.71 15.65 23.49
CA ARG A 269 3.26 15.45 23.58
C ARG A 269 2.83 14.99 24.98
N PRO A 270 2.89 15.87 25.98
CA PRO A 270 2.53 15.51 27.34
C PRO A 270 1.10 14.98 27.45
N GLY A 271 0.95 13.80 28.02
CA GLY A 271 -0.35 13.14 28.20
C GLY A 271 -0.81 12.27 27.04
N ASP A 272 -0.14 12.32 25.87
CA ASP A 272 -0.36 11.42 24.75
C ASP A 272 0.62 10.23 24.83
N GLU A 273 0.31 9.13 24.13
CA GLU A 273 1.12 7.91 24.14
C GLU A 273 1.54 7.50 22.75
N LEU A 274 2.81 7.15 22.56
CA LEU A 274 3.29 6.52 21.34
C LEU A 274 2.67 5.13 21.21
N ILE A 275 1.97 4.86 20.12
CA ILE A 275 1.35 3.57 19.84
C ILE A 275 2.24 2.72 18.92
N ALA A 276 2.73 3.30 17.86
CA ALA A 276 3.53 2.58 16.89
C ALA A 276 4.47 3.51 16.13
N PHE A 277 5.55 2.92 15.66
CA PHE A 277 6.54 3.60 14.86
C PHE A 277 7.21 2.62 13.91
N THR A 278 7.39 3.02 12.64
CA THR A 278 8.18 2.27 11.67
C THR A 278 9.03 3.21 10.83
N SER A 279 10.26 2.83 10.55
CA SER A 279 11.12 3.58 9.63
C SER A 279 12.31 2.76 9.18
N PRO A 280 12.73 2.82 7.91
CA PRO A 280 14.09 2.49 7.52
C PRO A 280 15.02 3.61 7.94
N ILE A 281 16.19 3.25 8.43
CA ILE A 281 17.24 4.14 8.87
C ILE A 281 18.51 3.78 8.13
N VAL A 282 19.01 4.68 7.30
CA VAL A 282 20.25 4.47 6.55
C VAL A 282 21.44 4.81 7.41
N ILE A 283 22.30 3.83 7.63
CA ILE A 283 23.51 3.95 8.41
C ILE A 283 24.70 4.30 7.53
N SER A 284 24.81 3.63 6.40
CA SER A 284 25.86 3.82 5.41
C SER A 284 25.36 3.43 4.02
N THR A 285 26.24 3.56 3.02
CA THR A 285 25.96 3.07 1.66
C THR A 285 25.80 1.55 1.57
N GLU A 286 26.17 0.82 2.60
CA GLU A 286 26.17 -0.65 2.62
C GLU A 286 25.22 -1.22 3.69
N ARG A 287 24.65 -0.37 4.55
CA ARG A 287 23.86 -0.81 5.69
C ARG A 287 22.61 0.04 5.90
N CYS A 288 21.49 -0.64 6.00
CA CYS A 288 20.20 -0.06 6.34
C CYS A 288 19.58 -0.87 7.49
N VAL A 289 18.90 -0.18 8.40
CA VAL A 289 18.16 -0.77 9.51
C VAL A 289 16.69 -0.40 9.34
N GLU A 290 15.83 -1.39 9.29
CA GLU A 290 14.37 -1.20 9.32
C GLU A 290 13.88 -1.47 10.73
N VAL A 291 13.23 -0.48 11.31
CA VAL A 291 12.74 -0.52 12.68
C VAL A 291 11.22 -0.56 12.69
N SER A 292 10.67 -1.41 13.53
CA SER A 292 9.25 -1.41 13.88
C SER A 292 9.12 -1.51 15.39
N VAL A 293 8.36 -0.59 15.98
CA VAL A 293 8.07 -0.54 17.42
C VAL A 293 6.57 -0.42 17.58
N VAL A 294 5.95 -1.33 18.32
CA VAL A 294 4.50 -1.34 18.56
C VAL A 294 4.23 -1.54 20.02
N ARG A 295 3.35 -0.71 20.57
CA ARG A 295 2.84 -0.87 21.91
C ARG A 295 1.88 -2.05 21.99
N TRP A 296 2.03 -2.83 23.02
CA TRP A 296 1.18 -3.94 23.40
C TRP A 296 0.64 -3.75 24.82
N GLU A 297 -0.50 -4.30 25.05
CA GLU A 297 -1.10 -4.45 26.37
C GLU A 297 -1.23 -5.94 26.70
N GLN A 298 -1.10 -6.28 27.97
CA GLN A 298 -1.18 -7.65 28.44
C GLN A 298 -1.90 -7.72 29.78
N ILE A 299 -2.83 -8.66 29.89
CA ILE A 299 -3.41 -9.02 31.18
C ILE A 299 -2.40 -9.86 31.95
N THR A 300 -2.08 -9.45 33.18
CA THR A 300 -1.13 -10.18 34.03
C THR A 300 -1.62 -11.60 34.33
N GLY A 301 -0.69 -12.55 34.48
CA GLY A 301 -1.01 -13.95 34.73
C GLY A 301 -1.18 -14.83 33.50
N GLY A 302 -0.66 -14.40 32.34
CA GLY A 302 -0.53 -15.23 31.14
C GLY A 302 0.46 -16.39 31.34
N CYS A 303 0.37 -17.41 30.47
CA CYS A 303 1.22 -18.62 30.55
C CYS A 303 2.66 -18.38 30.08
N ILE A 304 2.91 -17.28 29.34
CA ILE A 304 4.22 -16.96 28.77
C ILE A 304 5.00 -16.12 29.75
N LYS A 305 6.21 -16.57 30.09
CA LYS A 305 7.13 -15.81 30.92
C LYS A 305 7.74 -14.64 30.15
N ASP A 306 8.10 -13.56 30.86
CA ASP A 306 8.67 -12.34 30.26
C ASP A 306 9.91 -12.60 29.42
N GLU A 307 10.78 -13.50 29.87
CA GLU A 307 12.00 -13.90 29.16
C GLU A 307 11.74 -14.56 27.79
N ASN A 308 10.56 -15.13 27.59
CA ASN A 308 10.15 -15.83 26.37
C ASN A 308 9.13 -15.00 25.55
N LEU A 309 8.69 -13.87 26.06
CA LEU A 309 7.61 -13.10 25.44
C LEU A 309 8.00 -12.60 24.04
N ALA A 310 9.20 -12.06 23.90
CA ALA A 310 9.68 -11.57 22.61
C ALA A 310 9.76 -12.68 21.55
N GLU A 311 10.25 -13.87 21.91
CA GLU A 311 10.32 -15.01 20.99
C GLU A 311 8.91 -15.51 20.61
N HIS A 312 7.99 -15.52 21.56
CA HIS A 312 6.60 -15.88 21.30
C HIS A 312 5.91 -14.90 20.35
N LEU A 313 6.08 -13.59 20.55
CA LEU A 313 5.44 -12.55 19.73
C LEU A 313 6.09 -12.37 18.37
N LYS A 314 7.32 -12.80 18.17
CA LYS A 314 8.01 -12.77 16.87
C LYS A 314 7.20 -13.47 15.78
N ASP A 315 6.63 -14.61 16.09
CA ASP A 315 5.84 -15.39 15.12
C ASP A 315 4.50 -14.73 14.78
N PHE A 316 3.90 -14.02 15.72
CA PHE A 316 2.72 -13.20 15.48
C PHE A 316 2.98 -12.16 14.37
N TRP A 317 4.11 -11.46 14.44
CA TRP A 317 4.46 -10.44 13.45
C TRP A 317 4.89 -11.03 12.10
N SER A 318 5.54 -12.19 12.10
CA SER A 318 6.01 -12.86 10.89
C SER A 318 4.95 -13.73 10.22
N SER A 319 3.93 -14.19 10.94
CA SER A 319 2.86 -15.05 10.40
C SER A 319 1.94 -14.35 9.41
N GLY A 320 2.19 -13.06 9.13
CA GLY A 320 1.40 -12.30 8.17
C GLY A 320 -0.07 -12.16 8.59
N GLN A 321 -0.34 -12.11 9.89
CA GLN A 321 -1.64 -11.66 10.41
C GLN A 321 -1.82 -10.20 9.99
N MET A 322 -2.02 -10.06 8.73
CA MET A 322 -2.37 -8.81 8.10
C MET A 322 -3.85 -8.59 8.33
N LEU A 323 -4.25 -7.35 8.44
CA LEU A 323 -5.64 -6.99 8.46
C LEU A 323 -6.27 -7.36 7.11
N HIS A 324 -6.65 -8.63 6.98
CA HIS A 324 -7.46 -9.09 5.86
C HIS A 324 -8.89 -8.59 6.12
N GLY A 325 -9.49 -7.89 5.24
CA GLY A 325 -10.91 -7.59 5.34
C GLY A 325 -11.31 -6.13 5.13
N TYR A 326 -10.35 -5.26 4.96
CA TYR A 326 -10.67 -3.88 4.56
C TYR A 326 -10.63 -3.74 3.06
N ALA A 327 -11.74 -4.05 2.42
CA ALA A 327 -12.01 -3.37 1.17
C ALA A 327 -12.18 -1.89 1.52
N PRO A 328 -11.39 -0.96 0.94
CA PRO A 328 -11.80 0.42 1.00
C PRO A 328 -13.22 0.49 0.45
N GLU A 329 -14.12 1.23 1.11
CA GLU A 329 -15.36 1.55 0.43
C GLU A 329 -15.00 2.14 -0.93
N PRO A 330 -15.61 1.64 -2.01
CA PRO A 330 -15.13 1.91 -3.33
C PRO A 330 -15.15 3.42 -3.59
N LEU A 331 -13.96 4.00 -3.74
CA LEU A 331 -13.75 5.30 -4.38
C LEU A 331 -14.59 6.47 -3.85
N SER A 332 -15.27 6.32 -2.70
CA SER A 332 -16.02 7.42 -2.12
C SER A 332 -15.07 8.49 -1.57
N THR A 333 -15.54 9.74 -1.49
CA THR A 333 -14.80 10.86 -0.87
C THR A 333 -14.54 10.65 0.62
N THR A 334 -15.21 9.68 1.21
CA THR A 334 -15.16 9.29 2.62
C THR A 334 -14.56 7.90 2.80
N THR A 335 -13.62 7.52 1.92
CA THR A 335 -12.95 6.22 2.06
C THR A 335 -12.25 6.14 3.41
N VAL A 336 -12.68 5.18 4.20
CA VAL A 336 -12.28 4.98 5.58
C VAL A 336 -11.61 3.62 5.69
N LEU A 337 -10.48 3.56 6.38
CA LEU A 337 -9.92 2.30 6.83
C LEU A 337 -10.47 2.00 8.23
N ILE A 338 -11.11 0.86 8.39
CA ILE A 338 -11.71 0.44 9.66
C ILE A 338 -10.77 -0.51 10.38
N SER A 339 -10.55 -0.30 11.67
CA SER A 339 -9.77 -1.22 12.50
C SER A 339 -10.48 -2.54 12.73
N PRO A 340 -9.74 -3.65 12.89
CA PRO A 340 -10.34 -4.94 13.19
C PRO A 340 -10.99 -4.93 14.58
N ALA A 341 -11.89 -5.87 14.79
CA ALA A 341 -12.45 -6.10 16.10
C ALA A 341 -11.35 -6.51 17.08
N PHE A 342 -11.33 -5.89 18.25
CA PHE A 342 -10.33 -6.13 19.30
C PHE A 342 -10.11 -7.62 19.59
N TYR A 343 -11.18 -8.37 19.80
CA TYR A 343 -11.10 -9.80 20.16
C TYR A 343 -10.43 -10.67 19.10
N SER A 344 -10.37 -10.21 17.86
CA SER A 344 -9.72 -10.97 16.76
C SER A 344 -8.20 -10.91 16.80
N VAL A 345 -7.62 -10.02 17.62
CA VAL A 345 -6.17 -9.77 17.68
C VAL A 345 -5.53 -10.14 19.02
N VAL A 346 -6.32 -10.62 19.98
CA VAL A 346 -5.81 -11.07 21.28
C VAL A 346 -5.10 -12.42 21.12
N ASP A 347 -3.84 -12.47 21.52
CA ASP A 347 -3.12 -13.73 21.64
C ASP A 347 -3.52 -14.46 22.93
N GLU A 348 -4.21 -15.57 22.82
CA GLU A 348 -4.75 -16.33 23.96
C GLU A 348 -3.63 -16.84 24.89
N SER A 349 -2.47 -17.21 24.35
CA SER A 349 -1.38 -17.81 25.11
C SER A 349 -0.66 -16.80 26.00
N SER A 350 -0.38 -15.61 25.49
CA SER A 350 0.25 -14.54 26.25
C SER A 350 -0.78 -13.61 26.92
N ARG A 351 -2.04 -13.70 26.55
CA ARG A 351 -3.12 -12.76 26.91
C ARG A 351 -2.76 -11.32 26.57
N ALA A 352 -2.03 -11.14 25.49
CA ALA A 352 -1.55 -9.85 25.02
C ALA A 352 -2.17 -9.50 23.66
N TRP A 353 -2.22 -8.20 23.36
CA TRP A 353 -2.67 -7.69 22.07
C TRP A 353 -1.88 -6.45 21.64
N PRO A 354 -1.64 -6.27 20.34
CA PRO A 354 -1.01 -5.06 19.83
C PRO A 354 -2.01 -3.91 19.79
N LEU A 355 -1.54 -2.69 19.98
CA LEU A 355 -2.34 -1.48 19.76
C LEU A 355 -2.26 -0.94 18.32
N ALA A 356 -1.49 -1.57 17.48
CA ALA A 356 -1.50 -1.34 16.04
C ALA A 356 -1.11 -2.61 15.28
N MET A 357 -1.69 -2.80 14.10
CA MET A 357 -1.37 -3.93 13.22
C MET A 357 -1.05 -3.47 11.81
N PRO A 358 -0.17 -4.19 11.10
CA PRO A 358 0.14 -3.86 9.72
C PRO A 358 -1.06 -4.10 8.81
N ILE A 359 -1.30 -3.16 7.90
CA ILE A 359 -2.20 -3.40 6.77
C ILE A 359 -1.53 -4.33 5.76
N GLY A 360 -2.30 -5.24 5.17
CA GLY A 360 -1.80 -6.10 4.11
C GLY A 360 -1.34 -5.30 2.89
N MET A 361 -0.21 -5.66 2.30
CA MET A 361 0.33 -4.97 1.11
C MET A 361 -0.60 -5.10 -0.11
N ASP A 362 -1.40 -6.14 -0.17
CA ASP A 362 -2.44 -6.34 -1.17
C ASP A 362 -3.57 -5.29 -1.11
N ARG A 363 -3.67 -4.56 0.01
CA ARG A 363 -4.62 -3.46 0.20
C ARG A 363 -4.04 -2.10 -0.14
N LEU A 364 -2.73 -1.99 -0.26
CA LEU A 364 -2.08 -0.80 -0.79
C LEU A 364 -2.16 -0.82 -2.32
N GLY A 365 -2.42 0.31 -2.94
CA GLY A 365 -2.31 0.40 -4.38
C GLY A 365 -0.92 -0.02 -4.88
N TYR A 366 -0.84 -0.73 -5.97
CA TYR A 366 0.42 -1.33 -6.42
C TYR A 366 1.53 -0.30 -6.72
N LEU A 367 1.20 0.95 -6.95
CA LEU A 367 2.20 2.03 -7.08
C LEU A 367 2.75 2.51 -5.74
N GLN A 368 2.14 2.11 -4.63
CA GLN A 368 2.48 2.57 -3.29
C GLN A 368 3.22 1.53 -2.45
N HIS A 369 3.34 0.29 -2.94
CA HIS A 369 3.95 -0.82 -2.19
C HIS A 369 5.35 -0.50 -1.65
N ASP A 370 6.16 0.21 -2.44
CA ASP A 370 7.54 0.52 -2.07
C ASP A 370 7.70 1.82 -1.28
N LEU A 371 6.61 2.53 -1.05
CA LEU A 371 6.66 3.84 -0.39
C LEU A 371 6.58 3.73 1.13
N TYR A 372 6.07 2.59 1.61
CA TYR A 372 5.89 2.37 3.03
C TYR A 372 6.94 1.40 3.55
N PRO A 373 7.81 1.85 4.45
CA PRO A 373 8.78 0.97 5.08
C PRO A 373 8.01 -0.13 5.82
N GLU A 374 8.32 -1.34 5.49
CA GLU A 374 7.70 -2.54 5.94
C GLU A 374 6.17 -2.57 5.86
N ARG A 375 5.43 -1.69 6.51
CA ARG A 375 3.95 -1.70 6.50
C ARG A 375 3.37 -0.48 7.18
N LEU A 376 2.25 -0.03 6.66
CA LEU A 376 1.40 0.92 7.32
C LEU A 376 0.71 0.24 8.52
N LEU A 377 0.83 0.82 9.70
CA LEU A 377 0.23 0.30 10.92
C LEU A 377 -1.09 1.00 11.21
N LEU A 378 -2.18 0.25 11.30
CA LEU A 378 -3.48 0.76 11.70
C LEU A 378 -3.70 0.56 13.20
N PRO A 379 -4.34 1.52 13.88
CA PRO A 379 -4.59 1.43 15.32
C PRO A 379 -5.59 0.33 15.67
N ILE A 380 -5.39 -0.29 16.83
CA ILE A 380 -6.34 -1.17 17.50
C ILE A 380 -6.41 -0.70 18.94
N MET A 381 -7.48 -0.02 19.28
CA MET A 381 -7.63 0.56 20.63
C MET A 381 -8.80 -0.10 21.35
N PRO A 382 -8.55 -0.93 22.38
CA PRO A 382 -9.62 -1.54 23.15
C PRO A 382 -10.47 -0.48 23.85
N GLY A 383 -11.74 -0.77 24.03
CA GLY A 383 -12.70 0.15 24.64
C GLY A 383 -13.30 1.17 23.64
N TYR A 384 -13.00 1.05 22.36
CA TYR A 384 -13.68 1.74 21.28
C TYR A 384 -14.45 0.74 20.42
N ASP A 385 -15.71 1.05 20.10
CA ASP A 385 -16.55 0.14 19.31
C ASP A 385 -16.11 0.07 17.86
N LEU A 386 -15.69 1.22 17.32
CA LEU A 386 -15.20 1.36 15.95
C LEU A 386 -14.10 2.41 15.89
N ILE A 387 -12.98 2.07 15.24
CA ILE A 387 -11.92 3.01 14.93
C ILE A 387 -11.80 3.16 13.42
N GLU A 388 -11.89 4.40 12.98
CA GLU A 388 -11.83 4.78 11.58
C GLU A 388 -10.54 5.57 11.31
N VAL A 389 -9.87 5.30 10.19
CA VAL A 389 -8.73 6.08 9.72
C VAL A 389 -9.15 6.83 8.48
N ILE A 390 -9.24 8.15 8.59
CA ILE A 390 -9.87 9.02 7.59
C ILE A 390 -8.85 10.02 7.04
N PRO A 391 -8.76 10.19 5.70
CA PRO A 391 -7.94 11.25 5.12
C PRO A 391 -8.58 12.62 5.33
N ARG A 392 -7.84 13.54 5.92
CA ARG A 392 -8.28 14.92 6.11
C ARG A 392 -7.14 15.91 5.96
N ASN A 393 -7.31 16.88 5.08
CA ASN A 393 -6.32 17.94 4.84
C ASN A 393 -4.88 17.47 4.55
N GLY A 394 -4.74 16.27 3.95
CA GLY A 394 -3.44 15.70 3.62
C GLY A 394 -2.81 14.87 4.76
N GLN A 395 -3.53 14.65 5.85
CA GLN A 395 -3.13 13.80 6.97
C GLN A 395 -4.16 12.69 7.18
N LEU A 396 -3.83 11.69 8.00
CA LEU A 396 -4.81 10.74 8.49
C LEU A 396 -5.22 11.12 9.91
N GLU A 397 -6.52 11.23 10.13
CA GLU A 397 -7.11 11.29 11.46
C GLU A 397 -7.61 9.92 11.84
N VAL A 398 -7.32 9.51 13.06
CA VAL A 398 -7.85 8.31 13.68
C VAL A 398 -9.02 8.71 14.57
N LYS A 399 -10.20 8.22 14.25
CA LYS A 399 -11.45 8.59 14.92
C LYS A 399 -12.14 7.40 15.53
N SER A 400 -12.81 7.65 16.65
CA SER A 400 -13.87 6.82 17.19
C SER A 400 -15.10 7.70 17.37
N ASP A 401 -16.22 7.31 16.77
CA ASP A 401 -17.40 8.15 16.64
C ASP A 401 -17.07 9.48 15.93
N ASN A 402 -17.14 10.60 16.65
CA ASN A 402 -16.79 11.93 16.12
C ASN A 402 -15.46 12.47 16.71
N ASP A 403 -14.84 11.76 17.62
CA ASP A 403 -13.65 12.22 18.33
C ASP A 403 -12.36 11.75 17.65
N VAL A 404 -11.39 12.64 17.54
CA VAL A 404 -10.03 12.28 17.09
C VAL A 404 -9.31 11.64 18.26
N VAL A 405 -9.03 10.34 18.17
CA VAL A 405 -8.42 9.53 19.23
C VAL A 405 -6.93 9.30 19.05
N ALA A 406 -6.38 9.53 17.86
CA ALA A 406 -4.95 9.49 17.59
C ALA A 406 -4.55 10.35 16.39
N ASP A 407 -3.28 10.73 16.35
CA ASP A 407 -2.63 11.34 15.20
C ASP A 407 -1.79 10.28 14.49
N PHE A 408 -1.95 10.19 13.18
CA PHE A 408 -1.15 9.37 12.31
C PHE A 408 -0.21 10.24 11.49
N TYR A 409 1.09 10.02 11.66
CA TYR A 409 2.15 10.67 10.90
C TYR A 409 2.66 9.73 9.83
N TYR A 410 2.80 10.24 8.63
CA TYR A 410 3.49 9.59 7.53
C TYR A 410 4.43 10.59 6.90
N TRP A 411 5.65 10.18 6.59
CA TRP A 411 6.60 11.01 5.86
C TRP A 411 7.38 10.19 4.85
N ASN A 412 7.66 10.84 3.74
CA ASN A 412 8.53 10.32 2.69
C ASN A 412 9.13 11.53 1.97
N ALA A 413 10.42 11.79 2.17
CA ALA A 413 11.11 12.93 1.58
C ALA A 413 11.85 12.60 0.29
N GLY A 414 11.78 11.35 -0.19
CA GLY A 414 12.52 10.91 -1.36
C GLY A 414 11.72 10.97 -2.64
N TRP A 415 12.16 11.76 -3.62
CA TRP A 415 11.71 11.70 -5.02
C TRP A 415 12.54 10.72 -5.87
N GLY A 416 13.50 10.07 -5.30
CA GLY A 416 14.33 9.09 -5.97
C GLY A 416 13.68 7.72 -6.02
N PRO A 417 13.99 6.90 -7.04
CA PRO A 417 13.74 5.47 -6.89
C PRO A 417 14.40 5.05 -5.58
N ALA A 418 13.68 4.28 -4.77
CA ALA A 418 14.26 3.65 -3.61
C ALA A 418 15.45 2.82 -4.07
N ARG A 419 16.60 3.44 -4.09
CA ARG A 419 17.83 2.67 -4.23
C ARG A 419 18.10 2.10 -2.86
N PRO A 420 18.31 0.79 -2.73
CA PRO A 420 18.60 0.17 -1.43
C PRO A 420 19.75 0.87 -0.71
N MET A 421 20.57 1.60 -1.45
CA MET A 421 21.74 2.33 -0.98
C MET A 421 21.53 3.84 -0.91
N GLN A 422 20.32 4.33 -1.10
CA GLN A 422 19.97 5.75 -1.05
C GLN A 422 18.66 5.98 -0.28
N PHE A 423 18.30 5.06 0.59
CA PHE A 423 17.38 5.40 1.67
C PHE A 423 18.04 6.49 2.49
N ASP A 424 17.52 7.66 2.43
CA ASP A 424 18.03 8.79 3.21
C ASP A 424 17.40 8.85 4.61
N GLY A 425 16.78 7.80 5.08
CA GLY A 425 16.12 7.71 6.39
C GLY A 425 14.93 8.65 6.55
N ASN A 426 14.44 9.21 5.45
CA ASN A 426 13.40 10.23 5.46
C ASN A 426 12.00 9.68 5.21
N CYS A 427 11.79 8.38 5.31
CA CYS A 427 10.44 7.81 5.27
C CYS A 427 10.12 7.07 6.56
N GLY A 428 8.85 7.04 6.92
CA GLY A 428 8.37 6.35 8.09
C GLY A 428 6.93 6.67 8.43
N THR A 429 6.45 5.98 9.46
CA THR A 429 5.14 6.22 10.05
C THR A 429 5.23 6.26 11.56
N ALA A 430 4.38 7.05 12.19
CA ALA A 430 4.20 7.05 13.62
C ALA A 430 2.73 7.26 13.98
N LEU A 431 2.26 6.55 14.97
CA LEU A 431 0.91 6.65 15.52
C LEU A 431 0.99 7.05 16.98
N VAL A 432 0.32 8.16 17.34
CA VAL A 432 0.33 8.70 18.70
C VAL A 432 -1.12 8.90 19.16
N SER A 433 -1.51 8.30 20.29
CA SER A 433 -2.85 8.45 20.85
C SER A 433 -3.07 9.86 21.40
N LYS A 434 -4.31 10.27 21.45
CA LYS A 434 -4.77 11.43 22.22
C LYS A 434 -5.11 10.97 23.65
N GLY A 435 -4.22 11.25 24.58
CA GLY A 435 -4.32 10.72 25.93
C GLY A 435 -3.97 9.21 25.99
N LYS A 436 -4.48 8.53 27.00
CA LYS A 436 -4.23 7.09 27.17
C LYS A 436 -4.87 6.27 26.06
N ALA A 437 -4.08 5.47 25.39
CA ALA A 437 -4.54 4.56 24.34
C ALA A 437 -5.43 3.44 24.86
N TYR A 438 -5.20 3.05 26.11
CA TYR A 438 -5.97 2.01 26.78
C TYR A 438 -7.17 2.60 27.51
N ARG A 439 -8.34 1.97 27.31
CA ARG A 439 -9.54 2.15 28.16
C ARG A 439 -9.88 0.83 28.84
N GLU A 440 -10.55 0.91 29.99
CA GLU A 440 -11.00 -0.28 30.70
C GLU A 440 -11.83 -1.18 29.77
N LEU A 441 -11.47 -2.45 29.74
CA LEU A 441 -12.25 -3.45 29.01
C LEU A 441 -13.57 -3.67 29.75
N PRO A 442 -14.74 -3.44 29.14
CA PRO A 442 -16.03 -3.51 29.82
C PRO A 442 -16.30 -4.88 30.44
N ASP A 443 -15.79 -5.95 29.85
CA ASP A 443 -16.04 -7.34 30.26
C ASP A 443 -14.97 -7.92 31.20
N VAL A 444 -13.94 -7.15 31.55
CA VAL A 444 -12.82 -7.62 32.39
C VAL A 444 -12.48 -6.59 33.47
N PRO A 445 -13.43 -6.29 34.36
CA PRO A 445 -13.18 -5.37 35.45
C PRO A 445 -12.14 -5.95 36.43
N ASN A 446 -11.23 -5.11 36.93
CA ASN A 446 -10.22 -5.43 37.95
C ASN A 446 -9.09 -6.39 37.53
N GLN A 447 -8.74 -6.50 36.26
CA GLN A 447 -7.52 -7.18 35.87
C GLN A 447 -6.35 -6.18 35.81
N ASP A 448 -5.22 -6.56 36.37
CA ASP A 448 -3.98 -5.79 36.21
C ASP A 448 -3.51 -5.92 34.77
N ILE A 449 -3.49 -4.79 34.07
CA ILE A 449 -2.98 -4.69 32.70
C ILE A 449 -1.64 -4.00 32.76
N ARG A 450 -0.68 -4.58 32.09
CA ARG A 450 0.64 -3.98 31.90
C ARG A 450 0.89 -3.66 30.44
N SER A 451 1.69 -2.63 30.19
CA SER A 451 2.07 -2.17 28.86
C SER A 451 3.52 -2.54 28.58
N PHE A 452 3.81 -2.85 27.34
CA PHE A 452 5.16 -3.02 26.83
C PHE A 452 5.24 -2.64 25.38
N TYR A 453 6.45 -2.40 24.88
CA TYR A 453 6.70 -2.24 23.45
C TYR A 453 7.41 -3.47 22.92
N PHE A 454 6.84 -4.06 21.89
CA PHE A 454 7.52 -5.04 21.07
C PHE A 454 8.25 -4.30 19.95
N TRP A 455 9.55 -4.51 19.83
CA TRP A 455 10.35 -3.95 18.77
C TRP A 455 10.94 -5.05 17.89
N ARG A 456 11.06 -4.73 16.61
CA ARG A 456 11.70 -5.54 15.60
C ARG A 456 12.66 -4.67 14.81
N VAL A 457 13.88 -5.14 14.64
CA VAL A 457 14.93 -4.49 13.85
C VAL A 457 15.44 -5.48 12.82
N ARG A 458 15.27 -5.12 11.55
CA ARG A 458 15.78 -5.85 10.40
C ARG A 458 16.98 -5.10 9.88
N THR A 459 18.17 -5.69 9.94
CA THR A 459 19.38 -5.09 9.42
C THR A 459 19.70 -5.71 8.06
N LEU A 460 19.86 -4.87 7.07
CA LEU A 460 20.27 -5.21 5.72
C LEU A 460 21.71 -4.72 5.53
N HIS A 461 22.61 -5.64 5.27
CA HIS A 461 24.02 -5.36 5.06
C HIS A 461 24.52 -5.95 3.75
N ARG A 462 25.30 -5.16 2.99
CA ARG A 462 25.91 -5.57 1.73
C ARG A 462 27.43 -5.34 1.79
N LYS A 463 28.20 -6.39 1.59
CA LYS A 463 29.67 -6.34 1.64
C LYS A 463 30.33 -5.81 0.37
N GLY A 464 29.60 -5.77 -0.74
CA GLY A 464 30.10 -5.27 -2.01
C GLY A 464 29.00 -4.88 -2.99
N SER A 465 29.37 -4.12 -4.01
CA SER A 465 28.40 -3.51 -4.95
C SER A 465 27.57 -4.52 -5.75
N TYR A 466 28.02 -5.75 -5.85
CA TYR A 466 27.38 -6.81 -6.63
C TYR A 466 26.87 -7.97 -5.76
N GLU A 467 27.03 -7.87 -4.44
CA GLU A 467 26.59 -8.91 -3.52
C GLU A 467 25.12 -8.70 -3.10
N ARG A 468 24.44 -9.77 -2.73
CA ARG A 468 23.12 -9.70 -2.13
C ARG A 468 23.22 -9.12 -0.73
N PHE A 469 22.14 -8.52 -0.25
CA PHE A 469 22.04 -8.13 1.14
C PHE A 469 22.02 -9.38 2.02
N GLU A 470 22.85 -9.35 3.05
CA GLU A 470 22.71 -10.23 4.22
C GLU A 470 21.67 -9.60 5.15
N GLU A 471 20.73 -10.39 5.56
CA GLU A 471 19.65 -9.97 6.46
C GLU A 471 19.86 -10.56 7.84
N THR A 472 19.78 -9.71 8.86
CA THR A 472 19.67 -10.15 10.26
C THR A 472 18.42 -9.55 10.88
N LEU A 473 17.71 -10.37 11.66
CA LEU A 473 16.50 -9.97 12.35
C LEU A 473 16.74 -10.04 13.86
N SER A 474 16.49 -8.92 14.53
CA SER A 474 16.49 -8.81 15.99
C SER A 474 15.13 -8.34 16.47
N PHE A 475 14.72 -8.77 17.64
CA PHE A 475 13.45 -8.39 18.23
C PHE A 475 13.56 -8.45 19.76
N GLY A 476 12.70 -7.70 20.43
CA GLY A 476 12.70 -7.62 21.89
C GLY A 476 11.45 -6.97 22.45
N VAL A 477 11.38 -6.96 23.76
CA VAL A 477 10.28 -6.36 24.52
C VAL A 477 10.84 -5.40 25.55
N VAL A 478 10.26 -4.22 25.62
CA VAL A 478 10.56 -3.17 26.60
C VAL A 478 9.30 -2.88 27.40
N PHE A 479 9.32 -3.20 28.71
CA PHE A 479 8.21 -2.87 29.61
C PHE A 479 8.22 -1.40 30.00
N VAL A 480 7.04 -0.78 30.13
CA VAL A 480 6.82 0.63 30.47
C VAL A 480 5.90 0.80 31.66
#